data_ed370281033f2a88dbeb3f61301491df
#
_entry.id   ed370281033f2a88dbeb3f61301491df
#
_cell.length_a   1.000
_cell.length_b   1.000
_cell.length_c   1.000
_cell.angle_alpha   90.00
_cell.angle_beta   90.00
_cell.angle_gamma   90.00
#
_symmetry.space_group_name_H-M   'P 1'
#
loop_
_entity.id
_entity.type
_entity.pdbx_description
1 polymer ?
#
loop_
_entity_poly.entity_id
_entity_poly.type
_entity_poly.pdbx_seq_one_letter_code
_entity_poly.pdbx_strand_id
1 'polypeptide(L)'
;MNTGLQDAYNLAWKLALVVSGRADASLLDSYEAERIPVAKRLLSTTDRAFVLIVSDSRVAGLLRTRVLANVAAFAMRFDRIRKLAFRTISQIGIEYRDSPLSEALARWHEGAPRAGDRFPWLRIKLQPDGPVEDLFAKLDDKRFHLLLFGQPALSAEIRGLRDLLVTHVVPSDPANDKELARQHIPQPSFYLLRPDGHVGLSGTQLDVAAVSGYVSDRLRMHAAK
;
A
#
# COMPACT_ATOMS: atom_id res chain seq x y z
N MET A 1 -8.47 4.53 -16.94
CA MET A 1 -8.20 5.82 -16.25
C MET A 1 -7.55 5.62 -14.90
N ASN A 2 -8.18 4.94 -13.95
CA ASN A 2 -7.62 4.76 -12.59
C ASN A 2 -6.25 4.06 -12.56
N THR A 3 -6.01 3.08 -13.42
CA THR A 3 -4.74 2.35 -13.51
C THR A 3 -3.60 3.28 -13.92
N GLY A 4 -3.83 4.14 -14.94
CA GLY A 4 -2.81 5.10 -15.39
C GLY A 4 -2.46 6.15 -14.32
N LEU A 5 -3.41 6.57 -13.48
CA LEU A 5 -3.10 7.43 -12.33
C LEU A 5 -2.20 6.72 -11.33
N GLN A 6 -2.44 5.44 -11.09
CA GLN A 6 -1.59 4.65 -10.18
C GLN A 6 -0.22 4.34 -10.80
N ASP A 7 -0.13 4.19 -12.13
CA ASP A 7 1.16 4.09 -12.84
C ASP A 7 1.97 5.36 -12.62
N ALA A 8 1.35 6.53 -12.84
CA ALA A 8 2.00 7.82 -12.62
C ALA A 8 2.41 8.00 -11.13
N TYR A 9 1.55 7.63 -10.20
CA TYR A 9 1.81 7.76 -8.78
C TYR A 9 2.95 6.87 -8.29
N ASN A 10 3.04 5.63 -8.80
CA ASN A 10 4.13 4.71 -8.51
C ASN A 10 5.47 5.20 -9.09
N LEU A 11 5.45 5.79 -10.30
CA LEU A 11 6.66 6.27 -10.98
C LEU A 11 7.15 7.61 -10.44
N ALA A 12 6.25 8.53 -10.10
CA ALA A 12 6.58 9.93 -9.83
C ALA A 12 7.59 10.10 -8.68
N TRP A 13 7.39 9.43 -7.54
CA TRP A 13 8.31 9.54 -6.40
C TRP A 13 9.68 8.92 -6.68
N LYS A 14 9.74 7.81 -7.43
CA LYS A 14 10.99 7.16 -7.84
C LYS A 14 11.77 8.09 -8.77
N LEU A 15 11.08 8.65 -9.75
CA LEU A 15 11.67 9.59 -10.70
C LEU A 15 12.15 10.86 -10.00
N ALA A 16 11.40 11.38 -9.05
CA ALA A 16 11.82 12.55 -8.25
C ALA A 16 13.11 12.30 -7.49
N LEU A 17 13.29 11.12 -6.88
CA LEU A 17 14.52 10.75 -6.18
C LEU A 17 15.70 10.61 -7.13
N VAL A 18 15.51 10.00 -8.30
CA VAL A 18 16.58 9.81 -9.29
C VAL A 18 16.99 11.15 -9.91
N VAL A 19 16.03 11.96 -10.36
CA VAL A 19 16.33 13.27 -10.99
C VAL A 19 16.98 14.26 -10.02
N SER A 20 16.61 14.19 -8.73
CA SER A 20 17.26 15.00 -7.70
C SER A 20 18.63 14.45 -7.25
N GLY A 21 19.11 13.34 -7.82
CA GLY A 21 20.38 12.71 -7.45
C GLY A 21 20.39 12.07 -6.06
N ARG A 22 19.21 11.78 -5.49
CA ARG A 22 19.06 11.17 -4.16
C ARG A 22 19.06 9.64 -4.22
N ALA A 23 18.73 9.07 -5.36
CA ALA A 23 18.77 7.63 -5.59
C ALA A 23 19.43 7.30 -6.94
N ASP A 24 19.94 6.08 -7.05
CA ASP A 24 20.47 5.55 -8.30
C ASP A 24 19.36 5.28 -9.31
N ALA A 25 19.67 5.39 -10.61
CA ALA A 25 18.71 5.15 -11.70
C ALA A 25 18.10 3.75 -11.67
N SER A 26 18.80 2.76 -11.13
CA SER A 26 18.30 1.38 -10.97
C SER A 26 17.05 1.27 -10.06
N LEU A 27 16.73 2.30 -9.27
CA LEU A 27 15.47 2.37 -8.57
C LEU A 27 14.27 2.29 -9.52
N LEU A 28 14.41 2.82 -10.74
CA LEU A 28 13.34 2.83 -11.75
C LEU A 28 13.01 1.43 -12.28
N ASP A 29 13.93 0.47 -12.21
CA ASP A 29 13.69 -0.92 -12.64
C ASP A 29 12.56 -1.57 -11.83
N SER A 30 12.39 -1.12 -10.59
CA SER A 30 11.29 -1.56 -9.73
C SER A 30 9.89 -1.18 -10.27
N TYR A 31 9.80 -0.16 -11.12
CA TYR A 31 8.53 0.22 -11.75
C TYR A 31 8.01 -0.91 -12.65
N GLU A 32 8.86 -1.47 -13.48
CA GLU A 32 8.49 -2.59 -14.35
C GLU A 32 8.06 -3.81 -13.52
N ALA A 33 8.85 -4.16 -12.51
CA ALA A 33 8.56 -5.29 -11.62
C ALA A 33 7.21 -5.15 -10.89
N GLU A 34 6.81 -3.95 -10.52
CA GLU A 34 5.55 -3.67 -9.81
C GLU A 34 4.35 -3.52 -10.77
N ARG A 35 4.53 -2.87 -11.92
CA ARG A 35 3.40 -2.47 -12.77
C ARG A 35 3.03 -3.45 -13.88
N ILE A 36 3.99 -4.21 -14.42
CA ILE A 36 3.70 -5.25 -15.43
C ILE A 36 2.73 -6.33 -14.90
N PRO A 37 2.91 -6.89 -13.69
CA PRO A 37 1.96 -7.88 -13.17
C PRO A 37 0.54 -7.31 -13.01
N VAL A 38 0.42 -6.05 -12.59
CA VAL A 38 -0.88 -5.37 -12.47
C VAL A 38 -1.53 -5.18 -13.85
N ALA A 39 -0.75 -4.72 -14.84
CA ALA A 39 -1.24 -4.55 -16.22
C ALA A 39 -1.71 -5.89 -16.82
N LYS A 40 -0.93 -6.95 -16.67
CA LYS A 40 -1.30 -8.30 -17.14
C LYS A 40 -2.59 -8.81 -16.48
N ARG A 41 -2.74 -8.62 -15.17
CA ARG A 41 -3.96 -8.98 -14.43
C ARG A 41 -5.17 -8.18 -14.92
N LEU A 42 -5.00 -6.88 -15.15
CA LEU A 42 -6.06 -6.02 -15.68
C LEU A 42 -6.51 -6.47 -17.08
N LEU A 43 -5.56 -6.68 -18.01
CA LEU A 43 -5.85 -7.14 -19.35
C LEU A 43 -6.61 -8.47 -19.33
N SER A 44 -6.13 -9.48 -18.58
CA SER A 44 -6.77 -10.78 -18.51
C SER A 44 -8.21 -10.73 -17.94
N THR A 45 -8.48 -9.82 -17.02
CA THR A 45 -9.83 -9.63 -16.45
C THR A 45 -10.74 -8.85 -17.40
N THR A 46 -10.19 -7.84 -18.08
CA THR A 46 -10.93 -7.02 -19.04
C THR A 46 -11.30 -7.81 -20.28
N ASP A 47 -10.38 -8.61 -20.82
CA ASP A 47 -10.64 -9.46 -21.99
C ASP A 47 -11.76 -10.46 -21.72
N ARG A 48 -11.77 -11.11 -20.57
CA ARG A 48 -12.86 -12.03 -20.17
C ARG A 48 -14.20 -11.31 -20.06
N ALA A 49 -14.23 -10.13 -19.44
CA ALA A 49 -15.44 -9.33 -19.33
C ALA A 49 -15.89 -8.83 -20.69
N PHE A 50 -14.96 -8.42 -21.57
CA PHE A 50 -15.25 -7.93 -22.91
C PHE A 50 -15.85 -9.03 -23.81
N VAL A 51 -15.30 -10.24 -23.80
CA VAL A 51 -15.86 -11.39 -24.53
C VAL A 51 -17.31 -11.68 -24.10
N LEU A 52 -17.60 -11.59 -22.78
CA LEU A 52 -18.96 -11.77 -22.26
C LEU A 52 -19.92 -10.64 -22.68
N ILE A 53 -19.40 -9.40 -22.78
CA ILE A 53 -20.23 -8.21 -23.12
C ILE A 53 -20.47 -8.10 -24.62
N VAL A 54 -19.47 -8.42 -25.46
CA VAL A 54 -19.50 -8.17 -26.91
C VAL A 54 -19.91 -9.41 -27.71
N SER A 55 -20.04 -10.58 -27.08
CA SER A 55 -20.49 -11.78 -27.79
C SER A 55 -21.89 -11.57 -28.39
N ASP A 56 -22.00 -11.67 -29.72
CA ASP A 56 -23.26 -11.54 -30.49
C ASP A 56 -24.15 -12.79 -30.44
N SER A 57 -23.79 -13.78 -29.62
CA SER A 57 -24.61 -14.98 -29.46
C SER A 57 -25.94 -14.63 -28.78
N ARG A 58 -27.06 -15.13 -29.33
CA ARG A 58 -28.39 -15.00 -28.76
C ARG A 58 -28.46 -15.51 -27.29
N VAL A 59 -27.68 -16.56 -27.01
CA VAL A 59 -27.54 -17.13 -25.64
C VAL A 59 -26.80 -16.14 -24.73
N ALA A 60 -25.72 -15.49 -25.22
CA ALA A 60 -25.02 -14.47 -24.46
C ALA A 60 -25.88 -13.24 -24.19
N GLY A 61 -26.76 -12.84 -25.12
CA GLY A 61 -27.72 -11.77 -24.95
C GLY A 61 -28.73 -12.07 -23.84
N LEU A 62 -29.31 -13.27 -23.85
CA LEU A 62 -30.27 -13.71 -22.80
C LEU A 62 -29.59 -13.82 -21.44
N LEU A 63 -28.39 -14.41 -21.38
CA LEU A 63 -27.58 -14.51 -20.15
C LEU A 63 -27.29 -13.11 -19.59
N ARG A 64 -26.89 -12.18 -20.43
CA ARG A 64 -26.50 -10.80 -20.06
C ARG A 64 -27.68 -10.03 -19.47
N THR A 65 -28.86 -10.07 -20.11
CA THR A 65 -29.99 -9.22 -19.73
C THR A 65 -30.84 -9.78 -18.60
N ARG A 66 -31.01 -11.11 -18.52
CA ARG A 66 -31.89 -11.73 -17.55
C ARG A 66 -31.22 -12.48 -16.42
N VAL A 67 -30.04 -13.06 -16.67
CA VAL A 67 -29.35 -13.89 -15.66
C VAL A 67 -28.27 -13.09 -14.95
N LEU A 68 -27.33 -12.48 -15.68
CA LEU A 68 -26.19 -11.76 -15.06
C LEU A 68 -26.66 -10.57 -14.20
N ALA A 69 -27.62 -9.79 -14.69
CA ALA A 69 -28.13 -8.64 -13.94
C ALA A 69 -28.79 -9.07 -12.61
N ASN A 70 -29.61 -10.11 -12.63
CA ASN A 70 -30.28 -10.60 -11.43
C ASN A 70 -29.32 -11.31 -10.47
N VAL A 71 -28.38 -12.12 -11.00
CA VAL A 71 -27.35 -12.78 -10.20
C VAL A 71 -26.40 -11.75 -9.58
N ALA A 72 -25.98 -10.73 -10.34
CA ALA A 72 -25.15 -9.65 -9.81
C ALA A 72 -25.91 -8.85 -8.72
N ALA A 73 -27.17 -8.49 -8.96
CA ALA A 73 -27.99 -7.81 -7.97
C ALA A 73 -28.21 -8.63 -6.69
N PHE A 74 -28.40 -9.94 -6.83
CA PHE A 74 -28.48 -10.85 -5.68
C PHE A 74 -27.14 -10.98 -4.96
N ALA A 75 -26.04 -11.17 -5.70
CA ALA A 75 -24.69 -11.29 -5.15
C ALA A 75 -24.27 -10.03 -4.38
N MET A 76 -24.66 -8.86 -4.88
CA MET A 76 -24.40 -7.56 -4.22
C MET A 76 -25.17 -7.37 -2.90
N ARG A 77 -26.08 -8.25 -2.52
CA ARG A 77 -26.68 -8.27 -1.17
C ARG A 77 -25.71 -8.76 -0.10
N PHE A 78 -24.68 -9.51 -0.50
CA PHE A 78 -23.68 -10.04 0.43
C PHE A 78 -22.53 -9.05 0.62
N ASP A 79 -22.25 -8.67 1.88
CA ASP A 79 -21.20 -7.70 2.24
C ASP A 79 -19.82 -8.10 1.71
N ARG A 80 -19.49 -9.39 1.73
CA ARG A 80 -18.22 -9.90 1.21
C ARG A 80 -18.05 -9.61 -0.29
N ILE A 81 -19.12 -9.77 -1.06
CA ILE A 81 -19.09 -9.53 -2.52
C ILE A 81 -19.04 -8.02 -2.79
N ARG A 82 -19.78 -7.21 -2.06
CA ARG A 82 -19.69 -5.73 -2.17
C ARG A 82 -18.27 -5.23 -1.86
N LYS A 83 -17.66 -5.73 -0.79
CA LYS A 83 -16.28 -5.39 -0.44
C LYS A 83 -15.29 -5.81 -1.52
N LEU A 84 -15.44 -7.03 -2.06
CA LEU A 84 -14.59 -7.51 -3.15
C LEU A 84 -14.77 -6.66 -4.42
N ALA A 85 -15.99 -6.38 -4.83
CA ALA A 85 -16.30 -5.53 -5.99
C ALA A 85 -15.73 -4.12 -5.80
N PHE A 86 -15.93 -3.52 -4.61
CA PHE A 86 -15.36 -2.22 -4.28
C PHE A 86 -13.83 -2.23 -4.36
N ARG A 87 -13.16 -3.20 -3.74
CA ARG A 87 -11.69 -3.31 -3.80
C ARG A 87 -11.17 -3.48 -5.24
N THR A 88 -11.90 -4.22 -6.06
CA THR A 88 -11.53 -4.44 -7.46
C THR A 88 -11.73 -3.17 -8.30
N ILE A 89 -12.88 -2.50 -8.19
CA ILE A 89 -13.20 -1.30 -8.97
C ILE A 89 -12.35 -0.10 -8.53
N SER A 90 -12.15 0.08 -7.22
CA SER A 90 -11.33 1.17 -6.67
C SER A 90 -9.84 0.92 -6.79
N GLN A 91 -9.42 -0.31 -7.16
CA GLN A 91 -8.02 -0.72 -7.30
C GLN A 91 -7.16 -0.52 -6.02
N ILE A 92 -7.80 -0.37 -4.86
CA ILE A 92 -7.10 -0.27 -3.56
C ILE A 92 -6.51 -1.61 -3.07
N GLY A 93 -6.83 -2.71 -3.77
CA GLY A 93 -6.27 -4.04 -3.50
C GLY A 93 -5.03 -4.38 -4.32
N ILE A 94 -4.39 -3.39 -4.95
CA ILE A 94 -3.11 -3.61 -5.64
C ILE A 94 -2.02 -3.75 -4.57
N GLU A 95 -1.24 -4.81 -4.69
CA GLU A 95 -0.14 -5.15 -3.79
C GLU A 95 1.11 -5.47 -4.60
N TYR A 96 2.28 -5.16 -4.03
CA TYR A 96 3.60 -5.33 -4.64
C TYR A 96 4.48 -6.25 -3.77
N ARG A 97 3.91 -7.36 -3.26
CA ARG A 97 4.61 -8.24 -2.32
C ARG A 97 5.87 -8.86 -2.90
N ASP A 98 5.88 -9.11 -4.21
CA ASP A 98 7.03 -9.67 -4.93
C ASP A 98 7.98 -8.58 -5.47
N SER A 99 7.77 -7.31 -5.09
CA SER A 99 8.64 -6.20 -5.48
C SER A 99 10.01 -6.28 -4.81
N PRO A 100 11.10 -5.93 -5.52
CA PRO A 100 12.41 -5.76 -4.90
C PRO A 100 12.44 -4.68 -3.82
N LEU A 101 11.42 -3.78 -3.79
CA LEU A 101 11.26 -2.74 -2.78
C LEU A 101 10.42 -3.17 -1.57
N SER A 102 10.01 -4.44 -1.49
CA SER A 102 9.16 -4.94 -0.40
C SER A 102 9.96 -5.89 0.47
N GLU A 103 10.16 -5.52 1.74
CA GLU A 103 10.95 -6.30 2.70
C GLU A 103 10.24 -6.39 4.06
N ALA A 104 10.14 -7.60 4.58
CA ALA A 104 9.59 -7.85 5.90
C ALA A 104 10.66 -8.46 6.80
N LEU A 105 10.98 -7.78 7.91
CA LEU A 105 11.94 -8.26 8.94
C LEU A 105 11.29 -9.26 9.90
N ALA A 106 9.99 -9.45 9.82
CA ALA A 106 9.24 -10.38 10.66
C ALA A 106 8.16 -11.10 9.84
N ARG A 107 7.78 -12.30 10.31
CA ARG A 107 6.61 -13.00 9.80
C ARG A 107 5.36 -12.47 10.49
N TRP A 108 4.41 -12.01 9.70
CA TRP A 108 3.15 -11.51 10.21
C TRP A 108 2.06 -12.58 10.23
N HIS A 109 1.10 -12.43 11.14
CA HIS A 109 -0.10 -13.25 11.14
C HIS A 109 -0.91 -13.02 9.86
N GLU A 110 -1.78 -13.95 9.56
CA GLU A 110 -2.75 -13.78 8.49
C GLU A 110 -3.64 -12.56 8.77
N GLY A 111 -3.80 -11.70 7.74
CA GLY A 111 -4.58 -10.46 7.84
C GLY A 111 -3.80 -9.21 8.23
N ALA A 112 -2.60 -9.33 8.82
CA ALA A 112 -1.75 -8.17 9.10
C ALA A 112 -1.21 -7.54 7.79
N PRO A 113 -1.05 -6.20 7.73
CA PRO A 113 -0.40 -5.55 6.59
C PRO A 113 1.02 -6.08 6.41
N ARG A 114 1.39 -6.39 5.18
CA ARG A 114 2.72 -6.92 4.82
C ARG A 114 3.47 -5.92 3.95
N ALA A 115 4.78 -6.09 3.86
CA ALA A 115 5.57 -5.36 2.88
C ALA A 115 4.99 -5.59 1.46
N GLY A 116 4.85 -4.51 0.70
CA GLY A 116 4.21 -4.48 -0.61
C GLY A 116 2.70 -4.24 -0.58
N ASP A 117 2.03 -4.38 0.57
CA ASP A 117 0.61 -4.03 0.67
C ASP A 117 0.43 -2.50 0.70
N ARG A 118 -0.70 -2.03 0.18
CA ARG A 118 -1.16 -0.70 0.51
C ARG A 118 -1.54 -0.66 1.98
N PHE A 119 -1.00 0.32 2.73
CA PHE A 119 -1.29 0.43 4.15
C PHE A 119 -2.79 0.67 4.39
N PRO A 120 -3.43 0.01 5.38
CA PRO A 120 -4.85 0.15 5.62
C PRO A 120 -5.22 1.54 6.13
N TRP A 121 -6.43 1.97 5.80
CA TRP A 121 -6.99 3.20 6.32
C TRP A 121 -7.27 3.07 7.82
N LEU A 122 -6.76 4.02 8.62
CA LEU A 122 -6.89 4.07 10.08
C LEU A 122 -7.47 5.40 10.54
N ARG A 123 -8.31 5.32 11.54
CA ARG A 123 -8.71 6.46 12.36
C ARG A 123 -8.15 6.29 13.75
N ILE A 124 -7.15 7.07 14.10
CA ILE A 124 -6.36 6.93 15.33
C ILE A 124 -6.08 8.28 15.97
N LYS A 125 -5.77 8.26 17.26
CA LYS A 125 -5.17 9.40 17.94
C LYS A 125 -3.67 9.40 17.67
N LEU A 126 -3.12 10.52 17.21
CA LEU A 126 -1.68 10.71 17.00
C LEU A 126 -1.01 11.43 18.17
N GLN A 127 -1.81 11.99 19.08
CA GLN A 127 -1.34 12.64 20.30
C GLN A 127 -2.09 12.05 21.50
N PRO A 128 -1.44 11.91 22.67
CA PRO A 128 -2.12 11.61 23.92
C PRO A 128 -3.25 12.63 24.14
N ASP A 129 -4.44 12.16 24.49
CA ASP A 129 -5.63 13.01 24.72
C ASP A 129 -6.12 13.83 23.51
N GLY A 130 -5.52 13.62 22.35
CA GLY A 130 -5.94 14.26 21.09
C GLY A 130 -7.21 13.64 20.49
N PRO A 131 -7.78 14.29 19.47
CA PRO A 131 -8.92 13.75 18.72
C PRO A 131 -8.51 12.51 17.91
N VAL A 132 -9.52 11.69 17.56
CA VAL A 132 -9.36 10.61 16.57
C VAL A 132 -9.33 11.24 15.18
N GLU A 133 -8.21 11.13 14.51
CA GLU A 133 -7.95 11.70 13.19
C GLU A 133 -7.81 10.63 12.11
N ASP A 134 -7.94 11.04 10.86
CA ASP A 134 -7.62 10.19 9.71
C ASP A 134 -6.10 10.20 9.51
N LEU A 135 -5.45 9.03 9.64
CA LEU A 135 -4.01 8.90 9.44
C LEU A 135 -3.60 9.35 8.02
N PHE A 136 -4.40 8.99 7.00
CA PHE A 136 -4.07 9.35 5.62
C PHE A 136 -4.03 10.86 5.37
N ALA A 137 -4.77 11.66 6.15
CA ALA A 137 -4.70 13.12 6.07
C ALA A 137 -3.36 13.68 6.59
N LYS A 138 -2.57 12.87 7.29
CA LYS A 138 -1.23 13.25 7.80
C LYS A 138 -0.09 12.68 6.95
N LEU A 139 -0.40 11.80 6.01
CA LEU A 139 0.58 11.25 5.08
C LEU A 139 0.61 12.12 3.82
N ASP A 140 1.76 12.60 3.46
CA ASP A 140 1.98 13.28 2.17
C ASP A 140 2.63 12.32 1.15
N ASP A 141 2.55 12.67 -0.11
CA ASP A 141 3.05 11.88 -1.23
C ASP A 141 4.49 12.23 -1.65
N LYS A 142 5.19 13.03 -0.85
CA LYS A 142 6.57 13.50 -1.12
C LYS A 142 7.60 12.83 -0.23
N ARG A 143 7.18 12.30 0.93
CA ARG A 143 8.05 11.76 1.97
C ARG A 143 7.71 10.31 2.29
N PHE A 144 8.67 9.65 2.89
CA PHE A 144 8.45 8.36 3.54
C PHE A 144 7.84 8.59 4.93
N HIS A 145 6.98 7.70 5.35
CA HIS A 145 6.34 7.78 6.65
C HIS A 145 6.66 6.54 7.48
N LEU A 146 7.32 6.74 8.62
CA LEU A 146 7.60 5.68 9.57
C LEU A 146 6.52 5.67 10.65
N LEU A 147 5.71 4.63 10.66
CA LEU A 147 4.67 4.42 11.66
C LEU A 147 5.19 3.50 12.75
N LEU A 148 5.08 3.92 14.00
CA LEU A 148 5.52 3.16 15.18
C LEU A 148 4.31 2.86 16.07
N PHE A 149 4.08 1.58 16.32
CA PHE A 149 3.00 1.08 17.17
C PHE A 149 3.60 0.35 18.37
N GLY A 150 3.26 0.78 19.59
CA GLY A 150 3.79 0.17 20.82
C GLY A 150 5.32 0.27 20.97
N GLN A 151 5.93 1.29 20.36
CA GLN A 151 7.38 1.53 20.39
C GLN A 151 7.68 3.01 20.63
N PRO A 152 8.86 3.33 21.22
CA PRO A 152 9.27 4.71 21.43
C PRO A 152 9.61 5.42 20.12
N ALA A 153 9.67 6.75 20.17
CA ALA A 153 10.15 7.56 19.05
C ALA A 153 11.58 7.18 18.66
N LEU A 154 11.88 7.36 17.38
CA LEU A 154 13.23 7.18 16.86
C LEU A 154 14.16 8.25 17.45
N SER A 155 15.27 7.82 18.07
CA SER A 155 16.28 8.71 18.66
C SER A 155 17.46 9.01 17.72
N ALA A 156 17.52 8.35 16.57
CA ALA A 156 18.61 8.48 15.61
C ALA A 156 18.10 8.80 14.21
N GLU A 157 18.90 9.55 13.46
CA GLU A 157 18.60 9.83 12.05
C GLU A 157 18.85 8.59 11.18
N ILE A 158 17.95 8.36 10.22
CA ILE A 158 18.13 7.33 9.18
C ILE A 158 18.87 7.96 8.01
N ARG A 159 20.05 7.40 7.71
CA ARG A 159 20.86 7.85 6.58
C ARG A 159 20.06 7.77 5.27
N GLY A 160 20.14 8.82 4.46
CA GLY A 160 19.48 8.90 3.16
C GLY A 160 18.04 9.42 3.23
N LEU A 161 17.37 9.34 4.37
CA LEU A 161 15.99 9.81 4.49
C LEU A 161 15.82 11.16 5.18
N ARG A 162 16.76 11.66 5.96
CA ARG A 162 16.75 12.99 6.65
C ARG A 162 15.43 13.78 6.53
N ASP A 163 15.39 14.69 5.56
CA ASP A 163 14.25 15.56 5.24
C ASP A 163 13.09 14.85 4.53
N LEU A 164 13.30 13.61 4.08
CA LEU A 164 12.31 12.78 3.41
C LEU A 164 11.59 11.79 4.34
N LEU A 165 11.83 11.85 5.65
CA LEU A 165 11.19 10.97 6.63
C LEU A 165 10.32 11.76 7.59
N VAL A 166 9.08 11.31 7.73
CA VAL A 166 8.18 11.74 8.81
C VAL A 166 7.90 10.54 9.71
N THR A 167 8.16 10.70 11.00
CA THR A 167 7.89 9.66 11.99
C THR A 167 6.60 9.95 12.73
N HIS A 168 5.72 8.96 12.81
CA HIS A 168 4.47 9.00 13.56
C HIS A 168 4.53 7.94 14.66
N VAL A 169 4.58 8.38 15.90
CA VAL A 169 4.48 7.48 17.07
C VAL A 169 3.02 7.44 17.49
N VAL A 170 2.42 6.28 17.39
CA VAL A 170 1.02 6.10 17.78
C VAL A 170 0.97 5.78 19.28
N PRO A 171 0.36 6.65 20.09
CA PRO A 171 0.30 6.45 21.54
C PRO A 171 -0.59 5.24 21.87
N SER A 172 -0.28 4.57 22.99
CA SER A 172 -1.15 3.56 23.57
C SER A 172 -2.42 4.24 24.07
N ASP A 173 -3.57 3.86 23.50
CA ASP A 173 -4.90 4.39 23.84
C ASP A 173 -5.94 3.32 23.48
N PRO A 174 -6.96 3.09 24.32
CA PRO A 174 -7.97 2.05 24.04
C PRO A 174 -8.70 2.21 22.69
N ALA A 175 -8.86 3.46 22.20
CA ALA A 175 -9.43 3.70 20.88
C ALA A 175 -8.48 3.25 19.76
N ASN A 176 -7.18 3.51 19.91
CA ASN A 176 -6.14 3.05 18.99
C ASN A 176 -6.05 1.53 19.01
N ASP A 177 -6.01 0.90 20.18
CA ASP A 177 -5.91 -0.56 20.30
C ASP A 177 -7.08 -1.27 19.60
N LYS A 178 -8.30 -0.74 19.73
CA LYS A 178 -9.48 -1.25 19.03
C LYS A 178 -9.35 -1.12 17.50
N GLU A 179 -8.86 0.00 17.02
CA GLU A 179 -8.70 0.24 15.59
C GLU A 179 -7.56 -0.62 14.99
N LEU A 180 -6.43 -0.75 15.71
CA LEU A 180 -5.30 -1.59 15.32
C LEU A 180 -5.72 -3.07 15.27
N ALA A 181 -6.47 -3.54 16.27
CA ALA A 181 -7.02 -4.90 16.27
C ALA A 181 -7.97 -5.14 15.09
N ARG A 182 -8.81 -4.16 14.73
CA ARG A 182 -9.72 -4.21 13.58
C ARG A 182 -8.96 -4.38 12.25
N GLN A 183 -7.78 -3.78 12.15
CA GLN A 183 -6.94 -3.84 10.96
C GLN A 183 -5.83 -4.90 11.06
N HIS A 184 -5.88 -5.73 12.09
CA HIS A 184 -4.88 -6.79 12.36
C HIS A 184 -3.43 -6.27 12.44
N ILE A 185 -3.24 -5.03 12.90
CA ILE A 185 -1.91 -4.44 13.09
C ILE A 185 -1.38 -4.90 14.44
N PRO A 186 -0.28 -5.67 14.46
CA PRO A 186 0.30 -6.16 15.72
C PRO A 186 1.00 -5.06 16.49
N GLN A 187 1.14 -5.24 17.81
CA GLN A 187 1.94 -4.42 18.69
C GLN A 187 2.91 -5.31 19.48
N PRO A 188 4.20 -4.98 19.59
CA PRO A 188 4.88 -3.87 18.91
C PRO A 188 5.07 -4.11 17.40
N SER A 189 5.04 -3.04 16.59
CA SER A 189 5.35 -3.12 15.18
C SER A 189 5.79 -1.78 14.61
N PHE A 190 6.46 -1.79 13.46
CA PHE A 190 6.71 -0.61 12.66
C PHE A 190 6.45 -0.86 11.19
N TYR A 191 6.10 0.21 10.47
CA TYR A 191 5.90 0.20 9.03
C TYR A 191 6.54 1.44 8.43
N LEU A 192 7.45 1.25 7.48
CA LEU A 192 7.98 2.31 6.65
C LEU A 192 7.15 2.36 5.36
N LEU A 193 6.35 3.41 5.24
CA LEU A 193 5.54 3.64 4.06
C LEU A 193 6.33 4.44 3.03
N ARG A 194 6.20 4.03 1.78
CA ARG A 194 6.69 4.75 0.61
C ARG A 194 5.75 5.93 0.32
N PRO A 195 6.21 6.93 -0.46
CA PRO A 195 5.36 8.06 -0.86
C PRO A 195 4.05 7.68 -1.55
N ASP A 196 4.01 6.51 -2.22
CA ASP A 196 2.80 5.97 -2.86
C ASP A 196 1.86 5.22 -1.90
N GLY A 197 2.14 5.25 -0.58
CA GLY A 197 1.31 4.65 0.47
C GLY A 197 1.41 3.14 0.60
N HIS A 198 2.37 2.50 -0.09
CA HIS A 198 2.66 1.08 0.10
C HIS A 198 3.70 0.86 1.18
N VAL A 199 3.60 -0.26 1.87
CA VAL A 199 4.58 -0.68 2.87
C VAL A 199 5.86 -1.10 2.15
N GLY A 200 6.94 -0.37 2.33
CA GLY A 200 8.27 -0.76 1.84
C GLY A 200 8.94 -1.74 2.78
N LEU A 201 9.02 -1.39 4.07
CA LEU A 201 9.66 -2.21 5.10
C LEU A 201 8.73 -2.35 6.30
N SER A 202 8.71 -3.53 6.94
CA SER A 202 7.96 -3.77 8.17
C SER A 202 8.66 -4.73 9.11
N GLY A 203 8.45 -4.55 10.43
CA GLY A 203 9.03 -5.41 11.45
C GLY A 203 8.36 -5.24 12.81
N THR A 204 8.72 -6.11 13.76
CA THR A 204 8.18 -6.07 15.13
C THR A 204 8.89 -5.02 15.98
N GLN A 205 10.19 -4.90 15.85
CA GLN A 205 11.00 -3.91 16.56
C GLN A 205 11.77 -3.08 15.56
N LEU A 206 11.79 -1.77 15.79
CA LEU A 206 12.52 -0.85 14.95
C LEU A 206 14.03 -1.03 15.17
N ASP A 207 14.72 -1.41 14.10
CA ASP A 207 16.17 -1.43 14.01
C ASP A 207 16.62 -0.37 12.98
N VAL A 208 17.32 0.65 13.46
CA VAL A 208 17.84 1.75 12.64
C VAL A 208 18.81 1.24 11.59
N ALA A 209 19.63 0.23 11.93
CA ALA A 209 20.58 -0.34 11.00
C ALA A 209 19.86 -1.08 9.85
N ALA A 210 18.81 -1.86 10.18
CA ALA A 210 18.00 -2.54 9.17
C ALA A 210 17.26 -1.55 8.26
N VAL A 211 16.68 -0.48 8.83
CA VAL A 211 16.04 0.58 8.01
C VAL A 211 17.06 1.28 7.12
N SER A 212 18.25 1.60 7.64
CA SER A 212 19.32 2.22 6.85
C SER A 212 19.81 1.30 5.73
N GLY A 213 19.93 0.00 6.00
CA GLY A 213 20.24 -1.03 5.00
C GLY A 213 19.17 -1.10 3.90
N TYR A 214 17.89 -1.10 4.28
CA TYR A 214 16.79 -1.06 3.31
C TYR A 214 16.88 0.19 2.41
N VAL A 215 17.18 1.35 2.98
CA VAL A 215 17.30 2.61 2.23
C VAL A 215 18.45 2.57 1.25
N SER A 216 19.64 2.04 1.64
CA SER A 216 20.80 1.93 0.77
C SER A 216 20.65 0.82 -0.27
N ASP A 217 20.19 -0.36 0.14
CA ASP A 217 20.26 -1.57 -0.68
C ASP A 217 19.04 -1.77 -1.57
N ARG A 218 17.85 -1.39 -1.07
CA ARG A 218 16.60 -1.53 -1.80
C ARG A 218 16.18 -0.25 -2.52
N LEU A 219 16.17 0.87 -1.80
CA LEU A 219 15.82 2.16 -2.40
C LEU A 219 16.99 2.80 -3.18
N ARG A 220 18.20 2.23 -3.09
CA ARG A 220 19.39 2.75 -3.78
C ARG A 220 19.65 4.23 -3.50
N MET A 221 19.28 4.67 -2.28
CA MET A 221 19.44 6.06 -1.90
C MET A 221 20.86 6.34 -1.35
N HIS A 222 21.37 7.51 -1.70
CA HIS A 222 22.64 7.99 -1.23
C HIS A 222 22.48 8.83 0.04
N ALA A 223 23.49 8.82 0.91
CA ALA A 223 23.57 9.82 1.96
C ALA A 223 23.58 11.22 1.31
N ALA A 224 22.71 12.13 1.76
CA ALA A 224 22.76 13.50 1.30
C ALA A 224 24.17 14.09 1.52
N LYS A 225 24.75 14.63 0.46
CA LYS A 225 26.04 15.33 0.54
C LYS A 225 25.92 16.57 1.40
#